data_59fb7c4c2db3302621ae20d50776e5ba
#
_entry.id   59fb7c4c2db3302621ae20d50776e5ba
#
_cell.length_a   1.000
_cell.length_b   1.000
_cell.length_c   1.000
_cell.angle_alpha   90.00
_cell.angle_beta   90.00
_cell.angle_gamma   90.00
#
_symmetry.space_group_name_H-M   'P 1'
#
loop_
_entity.id
_entity.type
_entity.pdbx_description
1 polymer ?
#
loop_
_entity_poly.entity_id
_entity_poly.type
_entity_poly.pdbx_seq_one_letter_code
_entity_poly.pdbx_strand_id
1 'polypeptide(L)'
;MQDYITTYTKKHFTVMEPKMEDIDIHDIAHALSLMTRANGHFSQFYSVGQHSVSCAYEAAEREYSSRVILACLLHDGSEAYMADVTRPLKKHMPEYRQVEDVLQNMIFEKFLGMLPTEVELAQVKAVDDALLFHEFKCFMNEELDLPEHELMTKPAFNTKPFSDVEEEFLLMFHRLMTSLGRE
;
A
#
# COMPACT_ATOMS: atom_id res chain seq x y z
N MET A 1 -17.70 -23.45 8.90
CA MET A 1 -16.38 -23.01 8.40
C MET A 1 -16.01 -21.81 9.24
N GLN A 2 -14.77 -21.67 9.67
CA GLN A 2 -14.36 -20.50 10.45
C GLN A 2 -14.33 -19.29 9.50
N ASP A 3 -14.86 -18.15 9.96
CA ASP A 3 -15.09 -16.95 9.12
C ASP A 3 -13.97 -15.91 9.33
N TYR A 4 -12.73 -16.40 9.51
CA TYR A 4 -11.54 -15.58 9.69
C TYR A 4 -10.33 -16.13 8.95
N ILE A 5 -9.37 -15.27 8.67
CA ILE A 5 -8.01 -15.64 8.27
C ILE A 5 -7.07 -15.61 9.47
N THR A 6 -6.06 -16.47 9.49
CA THR A 6 -4.99 -16.38 10.48
C THR A 6 -3.86 -15.55 9.90
N THR A 7 -3.54 -14.42 10.54
CA THR A 7 -2.50 -13.50 10.07
C THR A 7 -1.08 -13.98 10.45
N TYR A 8 -0.06 -13.28 9.98
CA TYR A 8 1.35 -13.56 10.34
C TYR A 8 1.60 -13.47 11.84
N THR A 9 1.02 -12.47 12.53
CA THR A 9 1.10 -12.33 13.99
C THR A 9 0.19 -13.28 14.76
N LYS A 10 -0.47 -14.23 14.06
CA LYS A 10 -1.36 -15.26 14.62
C LYS A 10 -2.69 -14.72 15.16
N LYS A 11 -3.11 -13.55 14.74
CA LYS A 11 -4.45 -13.05 15.01
C LYS A 11 -5.48 -13.73 14.12
N HIS A 12 -6.69 -13.89 14.63
CA HIS A 12 -7.86 -14.34 13.86
C HIS A 12 -8.60 -13.11 13.31
N PHE A 13 -8.34 -12.75 12.08
CA PHE A 13 -8.86 -11.54 11.46
C PHE A 13 -10.13 -11.84 10.64
N THR A 14 -11.27 -11.27 11.02
CA THR A 14 -12.54 -11.40 10.31
C THR A 14 -12.68 -10.24 9.33
N VAL A 15 -12.46 -10.52 8.05
CA VAL A 15 -12.41 -9.48 6.99
C VAL A 15 -13.72 -8.71 6.84
N MET A 16 -14.87 -9.41 6.98
CA MET A 16 -16.19 -8.79 6.83
C MET A 16 -16.64 -7.97 8.06
N GLU A 17 -16.00 -8.18 9.20
CA GLU A 17 -16.25 -7.47 10.46
C GLU A 17 -14.91 -7.12 11.13
N PRO A 18 -14.08 -6.27 10.49
CA PRO A 18 -12.73 -5.98 10.96
C PRO A 18 -12.77 -5.23 12.29
N LYS A 19 -11.81 -5.53 13.17
CA LYS A 19 -11.64 -4.81 14.44
C LYS A 19 -10.32 -4.06 14.45
N MET A 20 -10.35 -2.85 15.00
CA MET A 20 -9.17 -1.98 15.08
C MET A 20 -8.00 -2.62 15.82
N GLU A 21 -8.27 -3.41 16.86
CA GLU A 21 -7.26 -4.12 17.64
C GLU A 21 -6.57 -5.24 16.88
N ASP A 22 -7.22 -5.81 15.86
CA ASP A 22 -6.67 -6.92 15.08
C ASP A 22 -5.80 -6.43 13.89
N ILE A 23 -5.89 -5.17 13.51
CA ILE A 23 -5.01 -4.57 12.51
C ILE A 23 -3.61 -4.44 13.09
N ASP A 24 -2.60 -5.00 12.41
CA ASP A 24 -1.20 -4.99 12.87
C ASP A 24 -0.27 -4.59 11.74
N ILE A 25 0.66 -3.68 12.02
CA ILE A 25 1.59 -3.20 11.01
C ILE A 25 2.56 -4.29 10.54
N HIS A 26 2.89 -5.26 11.40
CA HIS A 26 3.74 -6.39 11.02
C HIS A 26 3.00 -7.34 10.08
N ASP A 27 1.69 -7.53 10.25
CA ASP A 27 0.86 -8.30 9.31
C ASP A 27 0.82 -7.61 7.95
N ILE A 28 0.62 -6.28 7.93
CA ILE A 28 0.59 -5.48 6.71
C ILE A 28 1.94 -5.55 5.99
N ALA A 29 3.03 -5.21 6.68
CA ALA A 29 4.36 -5.20 6.07
C ALA A 29 4.75 -6.57 5.51
N HIS A 30 4.51 -7.64 6.28
CA HIS A 30 4.81 -9.01 5.87
C HIS A 30 4.01 -9.44 4.65
N ALA A 31 2.67 -9.29 4.70
CA ALA A 31 1.80 -9.73 3.62
C ALA A 31 2.06 -8.95 2.32
N LEU A 32 2.18 -7.63 2.39
CA LEU A 32 2.46 -6.81 1.20
C LEU A 32 3.84 -7.10 0.60
N SER A 33 4.83 -7.48 1.41
CA SER A 33 6.18 -7.83 0.91
C SER A 33 6.21 -9.14 0.13
N LEU A 34 5.26 -10.05 0.40
CA LEU A 34 5.10 -11.33 -0.30
C LEU A 34 4.08 -11.26 -1.44
N MET A 35 3.19 -10.27 -1.43
CA MET A 35 2.14 -10.12 -2.43
C MET A 35 2.70 -9.51 -3.72
N THR A 36 2.46 -10.19 -4.85
CA THR A 36 2.94 -9.71 -6.15
C THR A 36 2.00 -8.66 -6.75
N ARG A 37 2.54 -7.60 -7.34
CA ARG A 37 1.81 -6.61 -8.13
C ARG A 37 1.33 -7.20 -9.47
N ALA A 38 0.29 -6.57 -10.05
CA ALA A 38 -0.27 -6.91 -11.36
C ALA A 38 -0.59 -8.40 -11.51
N ASN A 39 -1.06 -9.06 -10.44
CA ASN A 39 -1.34 -10.51 -10.42
C ASN A 39 -0.18 -11.38 -10.94
N GLY A 40 1.08 -10.94 -10.78
CA GLY A 40 2.25 -11.67 -11.23
C GLY A 40 2.52 -11.60 -12.74
N HIS A 41 1.89 -10.67 -13.46
CA HIS A 41 2.12 -10.48 -14.90
C HIS A 41 3.34 -9.61 -15.22
N PHE A 42 3.95 -8.95 -14.25
CA PHE A 42 5.23 -8.25 -14.47
C PHE A 42 6.33 -9.23 -14.89
N SER A 43 7.30 -8.75 -15.66
CA SER A 43 8.42 -9.56 -16.17
C SER A 43 9.33 -10.13 -15.07
N GLN A 44 9.18 -9.65 -13.83
CA GLN A 44 9.87 -10.14 -12.64
C GLN A 44 9.02 -9.91 -11.39
N PHE A 45 9.39 -10.56 -10.29
CA PHE A 45 8.71 -10.32 -9.03
C PHE A 45 8.92 -8.88 -8.55
N TYR A 46 7.82 -8.20 -8.28
CA TYR A 46 7.75 -6.89 -7.68
C TYR A 46 6.57 -6.86 -6.73
N SER A 47 6.80 -6.60 -5.45
CA SER A 47 5.76 -6.73 -4.44
C SER A 47 4.95 -5.45 -4.24
N VAL A 48 3.74 -5.59 -3.71
CA VAL A 48 2.91 -4.46 -3.26
C VAL A 48 3.65 -3.67 -2.18
N GLY A 49 4.35 -4.34 -1.25
CA GLY A 49 5.18 -3.68 -0.24
C GLY A 49 6.29 -2.83 -0.85
N GLN A 50 6.96 -3.33 -1.90
CA GLN A 50 7.99 -2.57 -2.60
C GLN A 50 7.42 -1.33 -3.30
N HIS A 51 6.25 -1.45 -3.91
CA HIS A 51 5.50 -0.31 -4.47
C HIS A 51 5.17 0.72 -3.38
N SER A 52 4.59 0.29 -2.26
CA SER A 52 4.21 1.18 -1.15
C SER A 52 5.41 1.96 -0.58
N VAL A 53 6.55 1.29 -0.42
CA VAL A 53 7.82 1.93 -0.02
C VAL A 53 8.28 2.95 -1.07
N SER A 54 8.19 2.62 -2.36
CA SER A 54 8.53 3.54 -3.45
C SER A 54 7.60 4.76 -3.48
N CYS A 55 6.29 4.57 -3.24
CA CYS A 55 5.33 5.67 -3.10
C CYS A 55 5.68 6.60 -1.94
N ALA A 56 6.09 6.04 -0.80
CA ALA A 56 6.48 6.86 0.35
C ALA A 56 7.77 7.67 0.07
N TYR A 57 8.77 7.10 -0.60
CA TYR A 57 9.95 7.84 -1.03
C TYR A 57 9.61 8.95 -2.03
N GLU A 58 8.77 8.67 -3.02
CA GLU A 58 8.33 9.68 -3.97
C GLU A 58 7.57 10.82 -3.29
N ALA A 59 6.69 10.51 -2.34
CA ALA A 59 5.98 11.52 -1.55
C ALA A 59 6.94 12.38 -0.72
N ALA A 60 8.01 11.78 -0.17
CA ALA A 60 9.02 12.51 0.57
C ALA A 60 9.84 13.44 -0.32
N GLU A 61 10.24 13.00 -1.52
CA GLU A 61 10.97 13.82 -2.48
C GLU A 61 10.12 14.96 -3.04
N ARG A 62 8.79 14.78 -3.11
CA ARG A 62 7.82 15.85 -3.39
C ARG A 62 7.61 16.82 -2.23
N GLU A 63 8.35 16.66 -1.13
CA GLU A 63 8.26 17.48 0.08
C GLU A 63 6.84 17.48 0.71
N TYR A 64 6.10 16.38 0.56
CA TYR A 64 4.80 16.23 1.22
C TYR A 64 4.97 16.04 2.73
N SER A 65 3.92 16.33 3.49
CA SER A 65 3.94 16.19 4.95
C SER A 65 4.19 14.72 5.36
N SER A 66 4.79 14.52 6.55
CA SER A 66 4.99 13.16 7.11
C SER A 66 3.69 12.35 7.16
N ARG A 67 2.55 13.02 7.30
CA ARG A 67 1.23 12.42 7.29
C ARG A 67 0.86 11.86 5.91
N VAL A 68 1.13 12.60 4.84
CA VAL A 68 0.91 12.15 3.45
C VAL A 68 1.89 11.05 3.08
N ILE A 69 3.16 11.16 3.50
CA ILE A 69 4.17 10.11 3.28
C ILE A 69 3.72 8.79 3.93
N LEU A 70 3.22 8.86 5.19
CA LEU A 70 2.67 7.68 5.86
C LEU A 70 1.41 7.15 5.18
N ALA A 71 0.54 8.03 4.68
CA ALA A 71 -0.63 7.62 3.90
C ALA A 71 -0.22 6.91 2.60
N CYS A 72 0.83 7.38 1.89
CA CYS A 72 1.40 6.71 0.72
C CYS A 72 1.98 5.32 1.07
N LEU A 73 2.63 5.18 2.23
CA LEU A 73 3.14 3.88 2.68
C LEU A 73 2.00 2.87 2.95
N LEU A 74 0.85 3.35 3.44
CA LEU A 74 -0.26 2.53 3.91
C LEU A 74 -1.43 2.42 2.93
N HIS A 75 -1.37 3.04 1.74
CA HIS A 75 -2.54 3.18 0.86
C HIS A 75 -3.11 1.85 0.34
N ASP A 76 -2.27 0.84 0.20
CA ASP A 76 -2.65 -0.53 -0.15
C ASP A 76 -2.71 -1.47 1.08
N GLY A 77 -2.74 -0.91 2.30
CA GLY A 77 -2.67 -1.69 3.54
C GLY A 77 -3.81 -2.71 3.72
N SER A 78 -5.01 -2.42 3.21
CA SER A 78 -6.16 -3.33 3.23
C SER A 78 -5.92 -4.61 2.43
N GLU A 79 -5.10 -4.56 1.40
CA GLU A 79 -4.79 -5.71 0.55
C GLU A 79 -4.10 -6.84 1.33
N ALA A 80 -3.37 -6.51 2.39
CA ALA A 80 -2.75 -7.50 3.29
C ALA A 80 -3.76 -8.50 3.89
N TYR A 81 -5.03 -8.10 4.01
CA TYR A 81 -6.11 -8.90 4.58
C TYR A 81 -7.11 -9.39 3.53
N MET A 82 -7.10 -8.84 2.32
CA MET A 82 -8.08 -9.11 1.28
C MET A 82 -7.46 -9.75 0.03
N ALA A 83 -6.72 -9.03 -0.71
CA ALA A 83 -5.86 -9.34 -1.87
C ALA A 83 -5.67 -8.08 -2.72
N ASP A 84 -4.62 -8.02 -3.55
CA ASP A 84 -4.51 -7.05 -4.64
C ASP A 84 -5.44 -7.46 -5.80
N VAL A 85 -6.58 -6.79 -5.92
CA VAL A 85 -7.51 -6.97 -7.04
C VAL A 85 -7.30 -5.86 -8.06
N THR A 86 -6.95 -6.24 -9.30
CA THR A 86 -6.64 -5.26 -10.35
C THR A 86 -7.79 -4.27 -10.61
N ARG A 87 -7.45 -3.00 -10.87
CA ARG A 87 -8.43 -1.90 -11.08
C ARG A 87 -9.54 -2.23 -12.08
N PRO A 88 -9.29 -2.90 -13.24
CA PRO A 88 -10.36 -3.27 -14.17
C PRO A 88 -11.38 -4.24 -13.58
N LEU A 89 -10.95 -5.21 -12.78
CA LEU A 89 -11.84 -6.16 -12.13
C LEU A 89 -12.57 -5.52 -10.96
N LYS A 90 -11.86 -4.75 -10.14
CA LYS A 90 -12.41 -4.05 -8.95
C LYS A 90 -13.61 -3.14 -9.29
N LYS A 91 -13.66 -2.55 -10.49
CA LYS A 91 -14.80 -1.75 -10.98
C LYS A 91 -16.11 -2.52 -11.03
N HIS A 92 -16.07 -3.83 -11.17
CA HIS A 92 -17.24 -4.71 -11.28
C HIS A 92 -17.58 -5.44 -9.96
N MET A 93 -16.88 -5.09 -8.88
CA MET A 93 -17.01 -5.72 -7.56
C MET A 93 -17.37 -4.69 -6.47
N PRO A 94 -18.62 -4.14 -6.48
CA PRO A 94 -18.99 -3.06 -5.56
C PRO A 94 -18.97 -3.49 -4.09
N GLU A 95 -19.36 -4.73 -3.76
CA GLU A 95 -19.31 -5.24 -2.39
C GLU A 95 -17.89 -5.38 -1.89
N TYR A 96 -16.97 -5.85 -2.73
CA TYR A 96 -15.54 -5.91 -2.41
C TYR A 96 -15.00 -4.52 -2.08
N ARG A 97 -15.31 -3.51 -2.91
CA ARG A 97 -14.87 -2.13 -2.70
C ARG A 97 -15.37 -1.55 -1.38
N GLN A 98 -16.62 -1.84 -1.01
CA GLN A 98 -17.16 -1.37 0.29
C GLN A 98 -16.36 -1.92 1.47
N VAL A 99 -16.04 -3.22 1.46
CA VAL A 99 -15.23 -3.85 2.51
C VAL A 99 -13.81 -3.27 2.52
N GLU A 100 -13.21 -3.12 1.35
CA GLU A 100 -11.88 -2.54 1.18
C GLU A 100 -11.81 -1.10 1.72
N ASP A 101 -12.78 -0.25 1.35
CA ASP A 101 -12.85 1.14 1.80
C ASP A 101 -13.01 1.22 3.34
N VAL A 102 -13.83 0.37 3.94
CA VAL A 102 -13.98 0.31 5.41
C VAL A 102 -12.65 -0.06 6.06
N LEU A 103 -12.02 -1.12 5.60
CA LEU A 103 -10.76 -1.59 6.18
C LEU A 103 -9.61 -0.59 5.97
N GLN A 104 -9.50 -0.01 4.78
CA GLN A 104 -8.49 1.00 4.49
C GLN A 104 -8.67 2.25 5.35
N ASN A 105 -9.91 2.69 5.56
CA ASN A 105 -10.22 3.79 6.47
C ASN A 105 -9.83 3.46 7.91
N MET A 106 -10.09 2.25 8.39
CA MET A 106 -9.66 1.82 9.73
C MET A 106 -8.12 1.82 9.88
N ILE A 107 -7.38 1.42 8.84
CA ILE A 107 -5.92 1.49 8.83
C ILE A 107 -5.45 2.95 8.94
N PHE A 108 -6.04 3.84 8.16
CA PHE A 108 -5.73 5.27 8.23
C PHE A 108 -6.08 5.86 9.61
N GLU A 109 -7.26 5.58 10.15
CA GLU A 109 -7.64 6.05 11.50
C GLU A 109 -6.68 5.55 12.57
N LYS A 110 -6.31 4.26 12.51
CA LYS A 110 -5.38 3.67 13.47
C LYS A 110 -4.02 4.36 13.46
N PHE A 111 -3.42 4.53 12.29
CA PHE A 111 -2.03 4.96 12.18
C PHE A 111 -1.88 6.47 11.95
N LEU A 112 -2.82 7.12 11.27
CA LEU A 112 -2.80 8.57 11.08
C LEU A 112 -3.58 9.33 12.17
N GLY A 113 -4.45 8.65 12.93
CA GLY A 113 -5.29 9.23 13.98
C GLY A 113 -6.60 9.83 13.49
N MET A 114 -6.73 10.08 12.21
CA MET A 114 -7.94 10.53 11.51
C MET A 114 -7.80 10.18 10.03
N LEU A 115 -8.90 10.17 9.31
CA LEU A 115 -8.88 9.96 7.87
C LEU A 115 -8.08 11.05 7.14
N PRO A 116 -7.40 10.71 6.05
CA PRO A 116 -6.81 11.71 5.17
C PRO A 116 -7.89 12.65 4.61
N THR A 117 -7.54 13.90 4.45
CA THR A 117 -8.37 14.89 3.76
C THR A 117 -8.44 14.58 2.25
N GLU A 118 -9.40 15.19 1.55
CA GLU A 118 -9.49 15.07 0.08
C GLU A 118 -8.19 15.52 -0.62
N VAL A 119 -7.53 16.54 -0.10
CA VAL A 119 -6.26 17.02 -0.63
C VAL A 119 -5.15 15.99 -0.42
N GLU A 120 -5.06 15.41 0.77
CA GLU A 120 -4.08 14.36 1.07
C GLU A 120 -4.33 13.10 0.22
N LEU A 121 -5.60 12.69 0.04
CA LEU A 121 -5.96 11.57 -0.84
C LEU A 121 -5.61 11.84 -2.31
N ALA A 122 -5.79 13.07 -2.78
CA ALA A 122 -5.39 13.47 -4.13
C ALA A 122 -3.85 13.40 -4.29
N GLN A 123 -3.09 13.77 -3.26
CA GLN A 123 -1.62 13.64 -3.26
C GLN A 123 -1.18 12.18 -3.28
N VAL A 124 -1.80 11.32 -2.46
CA VAL A 124 -1.53 9.87 -2.45
C VAL A 124 -1.81 9.28 -3.83
N LYS A 125 -2.98 9.59 -4.40
CA LYS A 125 -3.36 9.12 -5.73
C LYS A 125 -2.38 9.56 -6.82
N ALA A 126 -1.92 10.81 -6.79
CA ALA A 126 -0.97 11.32 -7.77
C ALA A 126 0.39 10.60 -7.71
N VAL A 127 0.82 10.19 -6.52
CA VAL A 127 2.03 9.39 -6.32
C VAL A 127 1.83 7.96 -6.84
N ASP A 128 0.73 7.29 -6.44
CA ASP A 128 0.40 5.93 -6.87
C ASP A 128 0.28 5.85 -8.41
N ASP A 129 -0.46 6.77 -9.04
CA ASP A 129 -0.62 6.79 -10.49
C ASP A 129 0.73 7.00 -11.23
N ALA A 130 1.61 7.85 -10.70
CA ALA A 130 2.94 8.06 -11.27
C ALA A 130 3.81 6.78 -11.18
N LEU A 131 3.84 6.15 -9.99
CA LEU A 131 4.57 4.88 -9.82
C LEU A 131 4.00 3.79 -10.73
N LEU A 132 2.67 3.64 -10.78
CA LEU A 132 2.01 2.64 -11.61
C LEU A 132 2.38 2.80 -13.09
N PHE A 133 2.37 4.05 -13.62
CA PHE A 133 2.78 4.33 -14.99
C PHE A 133 4.21 3.84 -15.27
N HIS A 134 5.15 4.19 -14.41
CA HIS A 134 6.56 3.83 -14.59
C HIS A 134 6.84 2.34 -14.34
N GLU A 135 6.12 1.69 -13.46
CA GLU A 135 6.16 0.24 -13.25
C GLU A 135 5.74 -0.50 -14.52
N PHE A 136 4.60 -0.16 -15.12
CA PHE A 136 4.13 -0.78 -16.35
C PHE A 136 5.08 -0.52 -17.53
N LYS A 137 5.58 0.71 -17.65
CA LYS A 137 6.58 1.06 -18.67
C LYS A 137 7.86 0.23 -18.50
N CYS A 138 8.34 0.03 -17.27
CA CYS A 138 9.55 -0.73 -16.99
C CYS A 138 9.37 -2.25 -17.15
N PHE A 139 8.31 -2.81 -16.55
CA PHE A 139 8.15 -4.26 -16.45
C PHE A 139 7.41 -4.89 -17.62
N MET A 140 6.55 -4.13 -18.32
CA MET A 140 5.68 -4.61 -19.39
C MET A 140 6.00 -3.96 -20.73
N ASN A 141 6.83 -2.92 -20.77
CA ASN A 141 7.04 -2.05 -21.93
C ASN A 141 5.69 -1.53 -22.47
N GLU A 142 4.77 -1.22 -21.56
CA GLU A 142 3.43 -0.73 -21.84
C GLU A 142 3.24 0.66 -21.24
N GLU A 143 2.73 1.59 -22.03
CA GLU A 143 2.32 2.91 -21.57
C GLU A 143 0.81 2.86 -21.29
N LEU A 144 0.45 2.98 -20.00
CA LEU A 144 -0.94 3.01 -19.60
C LEU A 144 -1.61 4.30 -20.08
N ASP A 145 -2.91 4.23 -20.39
CA ASP A 145 -3.74 5.41 -20.68
C ASP A 145 -4.02 6.19 -19.37
N LEU A 146 -2.95 6.67 -18.76
CA LEU A 146 -2.91 7.53 -17.58
C LEU A 146 -2.07 8.75 -17.94
N PRO A 147 -2.35 9.92 -17.34
CA PRO A 147 -1.45 11.05 -17.48
C PRO A 147 -0.05 10.62 -17.03
N GLU A 148 0.95 10.86 -17.87
CA GLU A 148 2.34 10.65 -17.46
C GLU A 148 2.66 11.64 -16.34
N HIS A 149 3.13 11.11 -15.22
CA HIS A 149 3.57 11.91 -14.08
C HIS A 149 5.08 11.80 -13.96
N GLU A 150 5.75 12.93 -13.87
CA GLU A 150 7.18 12.96 -13.59
C GLU A 150 7.45 12.37 -12.21
N LEU A 151 8.44 11.45 -12.12
CA LEU A 151 8.97 10.98 -10.84
C LEU A 151 10.14 11.86 -10.43
N MET A 152 10.12 12.32 -9.19
CA MET A 152 11.25 13.03 -8.58
C MET A 152 12.30 12.06 -8.08
N THR A 153 11.90 10.84 -7.72
CA THR A 153 12.78 9.73 -7.37
C THR A 153 13.22 8.93 -8.60
N LYS A 154 14.19 8.06 -8.38
CA LYS A 154 14.62 7.04 -9.36
C LYS A 154 14.47 5.66 -8.74
N PRO A 155 13.25 5.11 -8.67
CA PRO A 155 13.01 3.81 -8.08
C PRO A 155 13.83 2.73 -8.79
N ALA A 156 14.45 1.86 -8.02
CA ALA A 156 15.09 0.67 -8.57
C ALA A 156 13.99 -0.36 -8.86
N PHE A 157 13.50 -0.42 -10.10
CA PHE A 157 12.54 -1.41 -10.56
C PHE A 157 13.22 -2.79 -10.74
N ASN A 158 13.56 -3.44 -9.65
CA ASN A 158 14.21 -4.73 -9.61
C ASN A 158 13.63 -5.60 -8.50
N THR A 159 13.79 -6.90 -8.61
CA THR A 159 13.41 -7.83 -7.54
C THR A 159 14.26 -7.59 -6.30
N LYS A 160 13.61 -7.38 -5.16
CA LYS A 160 14.25 -7.35 -3.82
C LYS A 160 13.81 -8.60 -3.04
N PRO A 161 14.66 -9.12 -2.12
CA PRO A 161 14.22 -10.10 -1.14
C PRO A 161 13.03 -9.54 -0.34
N PHE A 162 12.01 -10.36 -0.12
CA PHE A 162 10.83 -9.91 0.62
C PHE A 162 11.16 -9.45 2.04
N SER A 163 12.14 -10.10 2.69
CA SER A 163 12.62 -9.70 4.03
C SER A 163 13.18 -8.29 4.08
N ASP A 164 13.88 -7.89 3.01
CA ASP A 164 14.48 -6.56 2.93
C ASP A 164 13.38 -5.50 2.71
N VAL A 165 12.35 -5.85 1.91
CA VAL A 165 11.19 -4.98 1.70
C VAL A 165 10.38 -4.82 2.98
N GLU A 166 10.13 -5.91 3.72
CA GLU A 166 9.44 -5.89 5.02
C GLU A 166 10.19 -5.02 6.03
N GLU A 167 11.51 -5.19 6.14
CA GLU A 167 12.35 -4.38 7.03
C GLU A 167 12.31 -2.89 6.65
N GLU A 168 12.45 -2.58 5.36
CA GLU A 168 12.42 -1.20 4.85
C GLU A 168 11.07 -0.53 5.11
N PHE A 169 9.96 -1.27 4.90
CA PHE A 169 8.61 -0.82 5.20
C PHE A 169 8.44 -0.49 6.68
N LEU A 170 8.83 -1.40 7.57
CA LEU A 170 8.71 -1.22 9.02
C LEU A 170 9.61 -0.07 9.53
N LEU A 171 10.83 0.04 9.04
CA LEU A 171 11.74 1.14 9.41
C LEU A 171 11.16 2.49 8.99
N MET A 172 10.61 2.59 7.79
CA MET A 172 9.96 3.82 7.31
C MET A 172 8.72 4.14 8.14
N PHE A 173 7.88 3.16 8.40
CA PHE A 173 6.70 3.30 9.25
C PHE A 173 7.06 3.88 10.63
N HIS A 174 8.00 3.26 11.34
CA HIS A 174 8.38 3.71 12.70
C HIS A 174 8.99 5.13 12.71
N ARG A 175 9.80 5.49 11.71
CA ARG A 175 10.32 6.85 11.57
C ARG A 175 9.20 7.88 11.40
N LEU A 176 8.21 7.57 10.57
CA LEU A 176 7.07 8.44 10.31
C LEU A 176 6.17 8.56 11.54
N MET A 177 5.90 7.45 12.25
CA MET A 177 5.14 7.46 13.51
C MET A 177 5.83 8.35 14.55
N THR A 178 7.14 8.21 14.73
CA THR A 178 7.93 9.08 15.63
C THR A 178 7.85 10.54 15.21
N SER A 179 7.96 10.85 13.90
CA SER A 179 7.85 12.23 13.40
C SER A 179 6.48 12.86 13.63
N LEU A 180 5.44 12.04 13.72
CA LEU A 180 4.06 12.46 14.00
C LEU A 180 3.75 12.49 15.51
N GLY A 181 4.73 12.15 16.38
CA GLY A 181 4.53 12.04 17.83
C GLY A 181 3.57 10.92 18.25
N ARG A 182 3.53 9.85 17.47
CA ARG A 182 2.67 8.67 17.67
C ARG A 182 3.58 7.45 17.85
N GLU A 183 3.51 6.84 19.03
CA GLU A 183 4.22 5.59 19.37
C GLU A 183 3.23 4.43 19.46
#